data_7440dec93212a46617884a2ce8715b3e
#
_entry.id   7440dec93212a46617884a2ce8715b3e
#
_cell.length_a   1.000
_cell.length_b   1.000
_cell.length_c   1.000
_cell.angle_alpha   90.00
_cell.angle_beta   90.00
_cell.angle_gamma   90.00
#
_symmetry.space_group_name_H-M   'P 1'
#
loop_
_entity.id
_entity.type
_entity.pdbx_description
1 polymer ?
#
loop_
_entity_poly.entity_id
_entity_poly.type
_entity_poly.pdbx_seq_one_letter_code
_entity_poly.pdbx_strand_id
1 'polypeptide(L)'
;LVRVLSDMELLGIKMDRDTLVRMSNSFSQKMVVLEEEIYNLAGEKFNVGSPKQLGEIIFDKLGYTGGIKSKTGAYSTGADVLADLATEYDLPRKVLDWRQLSKLKSTYTDALQDHINPSSGRVHTSYVIAGANTGRLASTDPNLQNIPIRSEEGRRIREAFIAEPGKVLVSLDYSQIELRILAHIASIESLKQAFRDGLDIHATTASEMFHVPFAEMTPEIRRQAKAINFGVIYGISGFGLARNLRIPRSEAQAFIDRYFERFPGIKEYMDETVRFAREKNYVKTLFGSVIHTPEINAKGPNAGFAKRAAINAPIQGTAADIIRRAMIRM
;
A
#
# COMPACT_ATOMS: atom_id res chain seq x y z
N LEU A 1 -11.93 -20.44 12.43
CA LEU A 1 -11.16 -19.84 11.32
C LEU A 1 -10.38 -20.89 10.53
N VAL A 2 -9.63 -21.81 11.19
CA VAL A 2 -8.83 -22.83 10.48
C VAL A 2 -9.66 -23.61 9.48
N ARG A 3 -10.83 -24.10 9.87
CA ARG A 3 -11.74 -24.82 8.96
C ARG A 3 -12.15 -23.95 7.76
N VAL A 4 -12.52 -22.70 8.01
CA VAL A 4 -12.90 -21.76 6.93
C VAL A 4 -11.76 -21.57 5.93
N LEU A 5 -10.54 -21.34 6.43
CA LEU A 5 -9.37 -21.19 5.57
C LEU A 5 -9.04 -22.48 4.81
N SER A 6 -9.14 -23.64 5.46
CA SER A 6 -8.96 -24.94 4.79
C SER A 6 -9.97 -25.12 3.65
N ASP A 7 -11.24 -24.82 3.90
CA ASP A 7 -12.28 -24.91 2.86
C ASP A 7 -12.01 -23.94 1.70
N MET A 8 -11.53 -22.71 1.99
CA MET A 8 -11.12 -21.74 0.98
C MET A 8 -9.91 -22.21 0.16
N GLU A 9 -8.89 -22.77 0.79
CA GLU A 9 -7.71 -23.32 0.11
C GLU A 9 -8.08 -24.50 -0.78
N LEU A 10 -8.91 -25.41 -0.30
CA LEU A 10 -9.39 -26.58 -1.06
C LEU A 10 -10.27 -26.15 -2.24
N LEU A 11 -11.15 -25.16 -2.05
CA LEU A 11 -12.00 -24.66 -3.12
C LEU A 11 -11.18 -23.87 -4.17
N GLY A 12 -10.28 -23.00 -3.75
CA GLY A 12 -9.53 -22.11 -4.61
C GLY A 12 -10.41 -21.11 -5.35
N ILE A 13 -9.81 -20.37 -6.29
CA ILE A 13 -10.48 -19.39 -7.16
C ILE A 13 -10.30 -19.74 -8.63
N LYS A 14 -11.40 -19.72 -9.40
CA LYS A 14 -11.36 -20.03 -10.82
C LYS A 14 -10.69 -18.93 -11.60
N MET A 15 -9.84 -19.33 -12.56
CA MET A 15 -9.07 -18.44 -13.41
C MET A 15 -9.35 -18.68 -14.88
N ASP A 16 -9.48 -17.60 -15.65
CA ASP A 16 -9.46 -17.63 -17.11
C ASP A 16 -8.01 -17.51 -17.61
N ARG A 17 -7.44 -18.66 -17.96
CA ARG A 17 -6.07 -18.74 -18.49
C ARG A 17 -5.90 -17.96 -19.78
N ASP A 18 -6.89 -18.00 -20.68
CA ASP A 18 -6.79 -17.34 -21.99
C ASP A 18 -6.72 -15.81 -21.83
N THR A 19 -7.46 -15.29 -20.86
CA THR A 19 -7.36 -13.87 -20.50
C THR A 19 -5.96 -13.52 -19.98
N LEU A 20 -5.35 -14.34 -19.13
CA LEU A 20 -3.96 -14.11 -18.66
C LEU A 20 -2.96 -14.15 -19.81
N VAL A 21 -3.09 -15.12 -20.75
CA VAL A 21 -2.22 -15.24 -21.94
C VAL A 21 -2.34 -13.99 -22.83
N ARG A 22 -3.56 -13.56 -23.15
CA ARG A 22 -3.78 -12.35 -23.95
C ARG A 22 -3.17 -11.12 -23.30
N MET A 23 -3.32 -10.97 -21.98
CA MET A 23 -2.74 -9.85 -21.24
C MET A 23 -1.22 -9.90 -21.22
N SER A 24 -0.63 -11.08 -20.99
CA SER A 24 0.83 -11.26 -20.99
C SER A 24 1.42 -10.87 -22.36
N ASN A 25 0.80 -11.29 -23.46
CA ASN A 25 1.20 -10.90 -24.81
C ASN A 25 1.09 -9.39 -25.05
N SER A 26 -0.01 -8.78 -24.62
CA SER A 26 -0.21 -7.33 -24.71
C SER A 26 0.85 -6.55 -23.91
N PHE A 27 1.18 -7.01 -22.70
CA PHE A 27 2.24 -6.39 -21.90
C PHE A 27 3.62 -6.53 -22.57
N SER A 28 3.92 -7.70 -23.16
CA SER A 28 5.16 -7.90 -23.92
C SER A 28 5.27 -6.91 -25.08
N GLN A 29 4.21 -6.72 -25.87
CA GLN A 29 4.20 -5.78 -26.98
C GLN A 29 4.43 -4.33 -26.49
N LYS A 30 3.72 -3.90 -25.43
CA LYS A 30 3.92 -2.56 -24.84
C LYS A 30 5.35 -2.38 -24.32
N MET A 31 5.93 -3.42 -23.71
CA MET A 31 7.31 -3.38 -23.21
C MET A 31 8.33 -3.20 -24.32
N VAL A 32 8.16 -3.88 -25.46
CA VAL A 32 9.03 -3.72 -26.64
C VAL A 32 9.00 -2.27 -27.16
N VAL A 33 7.81 -1.67 -27.25
CA VAL A 33 7.68 -0.26 -27.67
C VAL A 33 8.38 0.67 -26.69
N LEU A 34 8.19 0.46 -25.39
CA LEU A 34 8.87 1.27 -24.35
C LEU A 34 10.40 1.08 -24.39
N GLU A 35 10.89 -0.14 -24.65
CA GLU A 35 12.32 -0.40 -24.79
C GLU A 35 12.92 0.37 -25.96
N GLU A 36 12.26 0.40 -27.12
CA GLU A 36 12.70 1.19 -28.28
C GLU A 36 12.73 2.71 -27.96
N GLU A 37 11.69 3.22 -27.30
CA GLU A 37 11.66 4.61 -26.86
C GLU A 37 12.80 4.93 -25.88
N ILE A 38 13.05 4.04 -24.91
CA ILE A 38 14.14 4.15 -23.95
C ILE A 38 15.51 4.14 -24.65
N TYR A 39 15.72 3.25 -25.61
CA TYR A 39 16.96 3.18 -26.37
C TYR A 39 17.21 4.45 -27.19
N ASN A 40 16.16 4.99 -27.80
CA ASN A 40 16.25 6.24 -28.56
C ASN A 40 16.65 7.40 -27.63
N LEU A 41 16.08 7.50 -26.43
CA LEU A 41 16.41 8.51 -25.44
C LEU A 41 17.82 8.32 -24.86
N ALA A 42 18.25 7.08 -24.68
CA ALA A 42 19.57 6.74 -24.18
C ALA A 42 20.68 6.86 -25.24
N GLY A 43 20.31 6.81 -26.53
CA GLY A 43 21.23 6.80 -27.66
C GLY A 43 21.97 5.47 -27.86
N GLU A 44 21.56 4.40 -27.14
CA GLU A 44 22.10 3.04 -27.28
C GLU A 44 21.17 1.99 -26.67
N LYS A 45 21.39 0.72 -27.05
CA LYS A 45 20.69 -0.42 -26.45
C LYS A 45 21.41 -0.88 -25.20
N PHE A 46 20.64 -1.17 -24.15
CA PHE A 46 21.12 -1.72 -22.88
C PHE A 46 20.02 -2.57 -22.22
N ASN A 47 20.36 -3.31 -21.16
CA ASN A 47 19.36 -4.04 -20.42
C ASN A 47 18.60 -3.10 -19.48
N VAL A 48 17.37 -2.70 -19.86
CA VAL A 48 16.47 -1.81 -19.08
C VAL A 48 16.18 -2.38 -17.68
N GLY A 49 16.15 -3.71 -17.55
CA GLY A 49 15.96 -4.41 -16.28
C GLY A 49 17.19 -4.39 -15.37
N SER A 50 18.37 -3.98 -15.85
CA SER A 50 19.60 -3.93 -15.07
C SER A 50 19.77 -2.59 -14.34
N PRO A 51 19.66 -2.53 -12.99
CA PRO A 51 19.87 -1.30 -12.25
C PRO A 51 21.26 -0.68 -12.48
N LYS A 52 22.28 -1.51 -12.69
CA LYS A 52 23.66 -1.06 -12.94
C LYS A 52 23.76 -0.34 -14.27
N GLN A 53 23.36 -0.99 -15.37
CA GLN A 53 23.42 -0.38 -16.70
C GLN A 53 22.55 0.89 -16.78
N LEU A 54 21.36 0.84 -16.22
CA LEU A 54 20.49 2.01 -16.16
C LEU A 54 21.14 3.18 -15.41
N GLY A 55 21.81 2.92 -14.28
CA GLY A 55 22.51 3.94 -13.53
C GLY A 55 23.67 4.57 -14.32
N GLU A 56 24.45 3.75 -15.03
CA GLU A 56 25.52 4.22 -15.91
C GLU A 56 24.97 5.08 -17.07
N ILE A 57 23.84 4.69 -17.68
CA ILE A 57 23.19 5.49 -18.72
C ILE A 57 22.69 6.83 -18.18
N ILE A 58 21.95 6.81 -17.08
CA ILE A 58 21.31 8.03 -16.53
C ILE A 58 22.36 9.03 -16.02
N PHE A 59 23.33 8.56 -15.24
CA PHE A 59 24.21 9.46 -14.49
C PHE A 59 25.56 9.67 -15.15
N ASP A 60 26.18 8.64 -15.72
CA ASP A 60 27.51 8.77 -16.33
C ASP A 60 27.40 9.23 -17.79
N LYS A 61 26.45 8.71 -18.59
CA LYS A 61 26.34 9.07 -20.02
C LYS A 61 25.48 10.31 -20.26
N LEU A 62 24.24 10.35 -19.69
CA LEU A 62 23.33 11.46 -19.91
C LEU A 62 23.55 12.62 -18.93
N GLY A 63 24.34 12.41 -17.87
CA GLY A 63 24.72 13.45 -16.91
C GLY A 63 23.57 14.00 -16.07
N TYR A 64 22.50 13.21 -15.83
CA TYR A 64 21.39 13.68 -15.00
C TYR A 64 21.87 13.93 -13.57
N THR A 65 21.36 15.00 -12.96
CA THR A 65 21.74 15.40 -11.60
C THR A 65 21.03 14.56 -10.54
N GLY A 66 21.60 14.49 -9.33
CA GLY A 66 20.98 13.78 -8.20
C GLY A 66 21.34 12.30 -8.04
N GLY A 67 22.34 11.81 -8.75
CA GLY A 67 22.84 10.44 -8.61
C GLY A 67 23.45 10.16 -7.24
N ILE A 68 22.86 9.22 -6.50
CA ILE A 68 23.36 8.74 -5.21
C ILE A 68 24.03 7.39 -5.42
N LYS A 69 25.34 7.31 -5.14
CA LYS A 69 26.06 6.03 -5.15
C LYS A 69 25.95 5.31 -3.81
N SER A 70 25.72 4.01 -3.88
CA SER A 70 25.81 3.12 -2.72
C SER A 70 27.25 2.98 -2.24
N LYS A 71 27.45 2.34 -1.07
CA LYS A 71 28.78 2.00 -0.55
C LYS A 71 29.60 1.13 -1.52
N THR A 72 28.95 0.41 -2.42
CA THR A 72 29.57 -0.45 -3.45
C THR A 72 29.85 0.30 -4.75
N GLY A 73 29.61 1.62 -4.81
CA GLY A 73 29.83 2.45 -6.00
C GLY A 73 28.72 2.40 -7.05
N ALA A 74 27.69 1.59 -6.87
CA ALA A 74 26.55 1.51 -7.80
C ALA A 74 25.55 2.66 -7.55
N TYR A 75 25.01 3.22 -8.63
CA TYR A 75 23.97 4.24 -8.53
C TYR A 75 22.63 3.64 -8.05
N SER A 76 21.93 4.37 -7.21
CA SER A 76 20.55 4.05 -6.86
C SER A 76 19.64 4.38 -8.05
N THR A 77 18.90 3.38 -8.52
CA THR A 77 17.85 3.53 -9.53
C THR A 77 16.50 3.05 -9.00
N GLY A 78 16.28 3.23 -7.69
CA GLY A 78 14.99 2.91 -7.04
C GLY A 78 13.83 3.72 -7.62
N ALA A 79 12.61 3.26 -7.38
CA ALA A 79 11.42 3.91 -7.93
C ALA A 79 11.28 5.37 -7.47
N ASP A 80 11.73 5.69 -6.26
CA ASP A 80 11.74 7.04 -5.71
C ASP A 80 12.71 7.96 -6.45
N VAL A 81 13.95 7.50 -6.69
CA VAL A 81 14.95 8.26 -7.45
C VAL A 81 14.47 8.50 -8.89
N LEU A 82 13.94 7.46 -9.55
CA LEU A 82 13.43 7.60 -10.91
C LEU A 82 12.18 8.48 -10.98
N ALA A 83 11.31 8.47 -9.95
CA ALA A 83 10.14 9.33 -9.91
C ALA A 83 10.53 10.82 -9.75
N ASP A 84 11.56 11.12 -8.97
CA ASP A 84 12.09 12.47 -8.84
C ASP A 84 12.69 12.95 -10.19
N LEU A 85 13.48 12.11 -10.84
CA LEU A 85 14.04 12.41 -12.17
C LEU A 85 12.98 12.52 -13.26
N ALA A 86 11.89 11.77 -13.18
CA ALA A 86 10.78 11.80 -14.14
C ALA A 86 10.00 13.12 -14.16
N THR A 87 10.24 14.00 -13.20
CA THR A 87 9.67 15.37 -13.22
C THR A 87 10.33 16.25 -14.27
N GLU A 88 11.60 15.98 -14.62
CA GLU A 88 12.40 16.77 -15.55
C GLU A 88 12.76 16.01 -16.84
N TYR A 89 12.83 14.67 -16.78
CA TYR A 89 13.36 13.83 -17.86
C TYR A 89 12.37 12.72 -18.26
N ASP A 90 12.28 12.46 -19.56
CA ASP A 90 11.36 11.44 -20.10
C ASP A 90 11.88 10.02 -19.92
N LEU A 91 13.20 9.78 -20.01
CA LEU A 91 13.76 8.45 -19.88
C LEU A 91 13.42 7.76 -18.56
N PRO A 92 13.58 8.38 -17.37
CA PRO A 92 13.17 7.78 -16.10
C PRO A 92 11.66 7.47 -16.04
N ARG A 93 10.81 8.29 -16.66
CA ARG A 93 9.36 8.06 -16.74
C ARG A 93 9.08 6.78 -17.53
N LYS A 94 9.66 6.64 -18.72
CA LYS A 94 9.51 5.44 -19.55
C LYS A 94 10.05 4.18 -18.87
N VAL A 95 11.16 4.29 -18.13
CA VAL A 95 11.69 3.17 -17.35
C VAL A 95 10.75 2.76 -16.24
N LEU A 96 10.10 3.71 -15.56
CA LEU A 96 9.08 3.39 -14.53
C LEU A 96 7.88 2.67 -15.14
N ASP A 97 7.39 3.11 -16.29
CA ASP A 97 6.30 2.48 -17.02
C ASP A 97 6.68 1.05 -17.46
N TRP A 98 7.89 0.88 -18.00
CA TRP A 98 8.41 -0.44 -18.37
C TRP A 98 8.53 -1.37 -17.17
N ARG A 99 9.08 -0.89 -16.04
CA ARG A 99 9.19 -1.68 -14.80
C ARG A 99 7.83 -2.09 -14.25
N GLN A 100 6.85 -1.22 -14.34
CA GLN A 100 5.48 -1.53 -13.93
C GLN A 100 4.92 -2.68 -14.78
N LEU A 101 5.00 -2.60 -16.09
CA LEU A 101 4.52 -3.66 -16.98
C LEU A 101 5.30 -4.96 -16.78
N SER A 102 6.62 -4.90 -16.67
CA SER A 102 7.47 -6.06 -16.40
C SER A 102 7.08 -6.79 -15.12
N LYS A 103 6.82 -6.03 -14.05
CA LYS A 103 6.35 -6.59 -12.78
C LYS A 103 4.96 -7.20 -12.90
N LEU A 104 4.02 -6.52 -13.58
CA LEU A 104 2.67 -7.04 -13.80
C LEU A 104 2.70 -8.34 -14.59
N LYS A 105 3.52 -8.39 -15.64
CA LYS A 105 3.70 -9.56 -16.47
C LYS A 105 4.29 -10.74 -15.69
N SER A 106 5.47 -10.55 -15.11
CA SER A 106 6.19 -11.64 -14.45
C SER A 106 5.50 -12.15 -13.19
N THR A 107 4.96 -11.23 -12.36
CA THR A 107 4.40 -11.59 -11.05
C THR A 107 2.96 -12.11 -11.14
N TYR A 108 2.19 -11.64 -12.14
CA TYR A 108 0.76 -11.97 -12.22
C TYR A 108 0.40 -12.69 -13.50
N THR A 109 0.54 -12.09 -14.69
CA THR A 109 0.00 -12.73 -15.90
C THR A 109 0.75 -14.00 -16.29
N ASP A 110 2.05 -14.11 -16.05
CA ASP A 110 2.81 -15.33 -16.31
C ASP A 110 2.72 -16.28 -15.11
N ALA A 111 3.12 -15.84 -13.93
CA ALA A 111 3.17 -16.70 -12.76
C ALA A 111 1.82 -17.33 -12.38
N LEU A 112 0.70 -16.58 -12.48
CA LEU A 112 -0.61 -17.14 -12.16
C LEU A 112 -1.02 -18.28 -13.09
N GLN A 113 -0.57 -18.30 -14.35
CA GLN A 113 -0.83 -19.41 -15.27
C GLN A 113 -0.23 -20.73 -14.75
N ASP A 114 0.96 -20.67 -14.14
CA ASP A 114 1.65 -21.84 -13.60
C ASP A 114 0.99 -22.36 -12.32
N HIS A 115 0.26 -21.48 -11.61
CA HIS A 115 -0.49 -21.84 -10.40
C HIS A 115 -1.90 -22.38 -10.67
N ILE A 116 -2.38 -22.37 -11.92
CA ILE A 116 -3.67 -22.95 -12.26
C ILE A 116 -3.55 -24.48 -12.21
N ASN A 117 -4.25 -25.09 -11.27
CA ASN A 117 -4.33 -26.54 -11.20
C ASN A 117 -5.08 -27.10 -12.42
N PRO A 118 -4.45 -27.97 -13.22
CA PRO A 118 -5.04 -28.44 -14.48
C PRO A 118 -6.31 -29.28 -14.28
N SER A 119 -6.48 -29.91 -13.11
CA SER A 119 -7.66 -30.73 -12.80
C SER A 119 -8.87 -29.90 -12.38
N SER A 120 -8.66 -28.79 -11.66
CA SER A 120 -9.75 -27.94 -11.15
C SER A 120 -9.97 -26.67 -11.98
N GLY A 121 -8.99 -26.24 -12.77
CA GLY A 121 -8.98 -24.92 -13.44
C GLY A 121 -8.91 -23.75 -12.44
N ARG A 122 -8.45 -24.00 -11.22
CA ARG A 122 -8.48 -23.03 -10.10
C ARG A 122 -7.08 -22.82 -9.55
N VAL A 123 -6.89 -21.66 -8.93
CA VAL A 123 -5.68 -21.33 -8.18
C VAL A 123 -5.98 -21.54 -6.69
N HIS A 124 -5.12 -22.28 -6.02
CA HIS A 124 -5.22 -22.64 -4.62
C HIS A 124 -4.07 -22.00 -3.85
N THR A 125 -4.31 -20.82 -3.29
CA THR A 125 -3.34 -20.15 -2.42
C THR A 125 -3.32 -20.80 -1.04
N SER A 126 -2.25 -20.59 -0.30
CA SER A 126 -2.16 -20.97 1.13
C SER A 126 -2.30 -19.73 2.01
N TYR A 127 -3.10 -19.84 3.08
CA TYR A 127 -3.31 -18.74 4.03
C TYR A 127 -2.49 -18.92 5.29
N VAL A 128 -1.62 -17.96 5.59
CA VAL A 128 -0.78 -17.94 6.79
C VAL A 128 -1.47 -17.13 7.88
N ILE A 129 -1.89 -17.79 8.95
CA ILE A 129 -2.65 -17.17 10.06
C ILE A 129 -1.77 -16.26 10.91
N ALA A 130 -0.52 -16.62 11.10
CA ALA A 130 0.46 -15.92 11.95
C ALA A 130 1.60 -15.27 11.13
N GLY A 131 1.33 -14.90 9.88
CA GLY A 131 2.31 -14.28 9.00
C GLY A 131 2.56 -12.79 9.26
N ALA A 132 1.67 -12.12 9.98
CA ALA A 132 1.78 -10.73 10.35
C ALA A 132 1.58 -10.53 11.86
N ASN A 133 2.42 -9.71 12.49
CA ASN A 133 2.33 -9.43 13.92
C ASN A 133 0.97 -8.82 14.33
N THR A 134 0.31 -8.12 13.43
CA THR A 134 -1.01 -7.53 13.64
C THR A 134 -2.17 -8.52 13.53
N GLY A 135 -1.89 -9.81 13.28
CA GLY A 135 -2.93 -10.82 13.09
C GLY A 135 -3.63 -10.81 11.73
N ARG A 136 -3.20 -9.95 10.78
CA ARG A 136 -3.68 -10.04 9.39
C ARG A 136 -3.30 -11.39 8.80
N LEU A 137 -4.17 -11.95 7.96
CA LEU A 137 -3.84 -13.12 7.15
C LEU A 137 -2.84 -12.73 6.07
N ALA A 138 -1.96 -13.62 5.72
CA ALA A 138 -1.13 -13.53 4.53
C ALA A 138 -1.50 -14.63 3.54
N SER A 139 -1.32 -14.38 2.24
CA SER A 139 -1.54 -15.33 1.16
C SER A 139 -0.21 -15.62 0.49
N THR A 140 0.09 -16.90 0.29
CA THR A 140 1.33 -17.36 -0.35
C THR A 140 1.06 -18.47 -1.34
N ASP A 141 1.92 -18.61 -2.32
CA ASP A 141 1.92 -19.67 -3.32
C ASP A 141 0.60 -19.87 -4.08
N PRO A 142 0.08 -18.84 -4.78
CA PRO A 142 0.62 -17.50 -4.99
C PRO A 142 0.09 -16.47 -3.98
N ASN A 143 0.78 -15.31 -3.84
CA ASN A 143 0.25 -14.20 -3.07
C ASN A 143 -0.84 -13.46 -3.86
N LEU A 144 -2.10 -13.68 -3.51
CA LEU A 144 -3.27 -13.06 -4.13
C LEU A 144 -3.67 -11.72 -3.50
N GLN A 145 -3.04 -11.32 -2.38
CA GLN A 145 -3.37 -10.06 -1.68
C GLN A 145 -2.71 -8.82 -2.32
N ASN A 146 -1.71 -9.02 -3.17
CA ASN A 146 -0.94 -7.93 -3.79
C ASN A 146 -1.35 -7.64 -5.23
N ILE A 147 -2.49 -8.15 -5.71
CA ILE A 147 -3.00 -7.89 -7.06
C ILE A 147 -3.25 -6.38 -7.18
N PRO A 148 -2.64 -5.70 -8.16
CA PRO A 148 -2.72 -4.25 -8.27
C PRO A 148 -4.15 -3.78 -8.57
N ILE A 149 -4.48 -2.57 -8.04
CA ILE A 149 -5.79 -1.94 -8.26
C ILE A 149 -5.67 -0.47 -8.70
N ARG A 150 -4.48 0.14 -8.57
CA ARG A 150 -4.30 1.56 -8.84
C ARG A 150 -4.16 1.88 -10.32
N SER A 151 -3.43 1.06 -11.07
CA SER A 151 -3.27 1.22 -12.52
C SER A 151 -4.38 0.50 -13.28
N GLU A 152 -4.65 0.95 -14.49
CA GLU A 152 -5.64 0.32 -15.39
C GLU A 152 -5.22 -1.12 -15.73
N GLU A 153 -3.97 -1.32 -16.11
CA GLU A 153 -3.42 -2.65 -16.42
C GLU A 153 -3.51 -3.58 -15.21
N GLY A 154 -3.22 -3.07 -14.00
CA GLY A 154 -3.35 -3.85 -12.76
C GLY A 154 -4.79 -4.25 -12.48
N ARG A 155 -5.75 -3.36 -12.70
CA ARG A 155 -7.18 -3.67 -12.53
C ARG A 155 -7.65 -4.74 -13.51
N ARG A 156 -7.17 -4.72 -14.74
CA ARG A 156 -7.53 -5.71 -15.76
C ARG A 156 -7.12 -7.14 -15.40
N ILE A 157 -6.04 -7.33 -14.61
CA ILE A 157 -5.66 -8.66 -14.09
C ILE A 157 -6.81 -9.31 -13.32
N ARG A 158 -7.64 -8.52 -12.64
CA ARG A 158 -8.81 -9.01 -11.91
C ARG A 158 -9.89 -9.62 -12.81
N GLU A 159 -9.93 -9.26 -14.09
CA GLU A 159 -10.85 -9.84 -15.09
C GLU A 159 -10.60 -11.33 -15.32
N ALA A 160 -9.38 -11.80 -15.04
CA ALA A 160 -9.03 -13.22 -15.12
C ALA A 160 -9.58 -14.07 -13.96
N PHE A 161 -10.03 -13.44 -12.88
CA PHE A 161 -10.71 -14.14 -11.78
C PHE A 161 -12.20 -14.23 -12.09
N ILE A 162 -12.70 -15.45 -12.30
CA ILE A 162 -14.05 -15.69 -12.79
C ILE A 162 -14.84 -16.56 -11.80
N ALA A 163 -16.17 -16.45 -11.88
CA ALA A 163 -17.08 -17.34 -11.17
C ALA A 163 -17.43 -18.56 -12.03
N GLU A 164 -17.96 -19.61 -11.40
CA GLU A 164 -18.56 -20.72 -12.11
C GLU A 164 -19.83 -20.27 -12.88
N PRO A 165 -20.22 -20.97 -13.95
CA PRO A 165 -21.48 -20.69 -14.64
C PRO A 165 -22.66 -20.62 -13.68
N GLY A 166 -23.48 -19.57 -13.80
CA GLY A 166 -24.63 -19.33 -12.92
C GLY A 166 -24.28 -18.77 -11.54
N LYS A 167 -23.01 -18.45 -11.28
CA LYS A 167 -22.56 -17.80 -10.04
C LYS A 167 -21.92 -16.45 -10.35
N VAL A 168 -21.72 -15.63 -9.30
CA VAL A 168 -21.05 -14.34 -9.37
C VAL A 168 -20.00 -14.24 -8.28
N LEU A 169 -18.94 -13.46 -8.53
CA LEU A 169 -18.00 -13.05 -7.50
C LEU A 169 -18.60 -11.87 -6.73
N VAL A 170 -18.62 -11.95 -5.41
CA VAL A 170 -19.06 -10.88 -4.53
C VAL A 170 -17.86 -10.36 -3.77
N SER A 171 -17.61 -9.05 -3.84
CA SER A 171 -16.57 -8.37 -3.07
C SER A 171 -17.22 -7.46 -2.03
N LEU A 172 -16.93 -7.71 -0.77
CA LEU A 172 -17.41 -6.93 0.36
C LEU A 172 -16.20 -6.38 1.12
N ASP A 173 -16.21 -5.06 1.38
CA ASP A 173 -15.14 -4.39 2.09
C ASP A 173 -15.69 -3.46 3.17
N TYR A 174 -14.99 -3.41 4.30
CA TYR A 174 -15.31 -2.46 5.37
C TYR A 174 -14.80 -1.06 5.01
N SER A 175 -15.72 -0.15 4.76
CA SER A 175 -15.37 1.24 4.47
C SER A 175 -14.63 1.89 5.65
N GLN A 176 -13.37 2.28 5.40
CA GLN A 176 -12.54 3.05 6.34
C GLN A 176 -12.40 2.42 7.74
N ILE A 177 -12.31 1.09 7.83
CA ILE A 177 -12.35 0.35 9.10
C ILE A 177 -11.35 0.88 10.14
N GLU A 178 -10.12 1.19 9.73
CA GLU A 178 -9.06 1.65 10.64
C GLU A 178 -9.36 3.03 11.22
N LEU A 179 -9.95 3.95 10.44
CA LEU A 179 -10.41 5.25 10.93
C LEU A 179 -11.59 5.12 11.91
N ARG A 180 -12.51 4.20 11.64
CA ARG A 180 -13.64 3.91 12.55
C ARG A 180 -13.15 3.34 13.88
N ILE A 181 -12.18 2.43 13.83
CA ILE A 181 -11.55 1.85 15.01
C ILE A 181 -10.82 2.94 15.80
N LEU A 182 -10.04 3.79 15.14
CA LEU A 182 -9.35 4.91 15.78
C LEU A 182 -10.34 5.87 16.46
N ALA A 183 -11.40 6.29 15.76
CA ALA A 183 -12.43 7.15 16.32
C ALA A 183 -13.04 6.57 17.60
N HIS A 184 -13.19 5.23 17.64
CA HIS A 184 -13.70 4.53 18.82
C HIS A 184 -12.67 4.45 19.93
N ILE A 185 -11.45 3.97 19.68
CA ILE A 185 -10.40 3.77 20.69
C ILE A 185 -9.97 5.10 21.30
N ALA A 186 -9.75 6.12 20.47
CA ALA A 186 -9.34 7.45 20.89
C ALA A 186 -10.52 8.34 21.35
N SER A 187 -11.73 7.77 21.42
CA SER A 187 -12.95 8.46 21.89
C SER A 187 -13.25 9.81 21.21
N ILE A 188 -13.02 9.89 19.89
CA ILE A 188 -13.20 11.13 19.12
C ILE A 188 -14.65 11.26 18.67
N GLU A 189 -15.49 11.95 19.47
CA GLU A 189 -16.92 12.03 19.19
C GLU A 189 -17.25 12.72 17.86
N SER A 190 -16.48 13.73 17.45
CA SER A 190 -16.67 14.38 16.14
C SER A 190 -16.50 13.41 14.97
N LEU A 191 -15.50 12.53 15.02
CA LEU A 191 -15.31 11.49 14.00
C LEU A 191 -16.41 10.41 14.07
N LYS A 192 -16.77 9.98 15.29
CA LYS A 192 -17.87 9.02 15.46
C LYS A 192 -19.18 9.55 14.89
N GLN A 193 -19.48 10.82 15.15
CA GLN A 193 -20.68 11.47 14.63
C GLN A 193 -20.64 11.59 13.12
N ALA A 194 -19.52 12.03 12.55
CA ALA A 194 -19.35 12.10 11.10
C ALA A 194 -19.59 10.73 10.42
N PHE A 195 -19.14 9.64 11.04
CA PHE A 195 -19.42 8.29 10.53
C PHE A 195 -20.90 7.89 10.66
N ARG A 196 -21.59 8.28 11.75
CA ARG A 196 -23.04 8.03 11.91
C ARG A 196 -23.86 8.79 10.87
N ASP A 197 -23.43 10.00 10.54
CA ASP A 197 -24.10 10.87 9.57
C ASP A 197 -23.74 10.52 8.11
N GLY A 198 -22.88 9.50 7.90
CA GLY A 198 -22.47 9.05 6.57
C GLY A 198 -21.57 10.05 5.83
N LEU A 199 -20.92 10.97 6.53
CA LEU A 199 -20.06 11.99 5.95
C LEU A 199 -18.76 11.41 5.41
N ASP A 200 -18.24 12.00 4.35
CA ASP A 200 -16.90 11.70 3.84
C ASP A 200 -15.84 12.30 4.76
N ILE A 201 -15.23 11.46 5.59
CA ILE A 201 -14.21 11.89 6.57
C ILE A 201 -13.03 12.60 5.91
N HIS A 202 -12.62 12.19 4.71
CA HIS A 202 -11.51 12.85 4.02
C HIS A 202 -11.92 14.24 3.51
N ALA A 203 -13.15 14.37 3.02
CA ALA A 203 -13.69 15.66 2.63
C ALA A 203 -13.92 16.57 3.86
N THR A 204 -14.40 16.02 4.98
CA THR A 204 -14.55 16.74 6.24
C THR A 204 -13.20 17.25 6.73
N THR A 205 -12.21 16.37 6.81
CA THR A 205 -10.84 16.77 7.18
C THR A 205 -10.27 17.82 6.23
N ALA A 206 -10.48 17.67 4.92
CA ALA A 206 -10.02 18.64 3.93
C ALA A 206 -10.66 20.00 4.14
N SER A 207 -11.98 20.06 4.33
CA SER A 207 -12.71 21.29 4.59
C SER A 207 -12.16 22.02 5.83
N GLU A 208 -11.93 21.29 6.90
CA GLU A 208 -11.41 21.83 8.16
C GLU A 208 -9.94 22.25 8.07
N MET A 209 -9.09 21.43 7.42
CA MET A 209 -7.65 21.67 7.36
C MET A 209 -7.23 22.72 6.34
N PHE A 210 -7.94 22.78 5.21
CA PHE A 210 -7.61 23.69 4.10
C PHE A 210 -8.58 24.87 4.00
N HIS A 211 -9.61 24.93 4.89
CA HIS A 211 -10.66 25.95 4.88
C HIS A 211 -11.41 26.04 3.54
N VAL A 212 -11.61 24.88 2.89
CA VAL A 212 -12.31 24.77 1.61
C VAL A 212 -13.74 24.29 1.85
N PRO A 213 -14.76 25.02 1.40
CA PRO A 213 -16.15 24.57 1.47
C PRO A 213 -16.36 23.23 0.74
N PHE A 214 -17.30 22.41 1.22
CA PHE A 214 -17.60 21.13 0.57
C PHE A 214 -17.95 21.25 -0.91
N ALA A 215 -18.61 22.35 -1.30
CA ALA A 215 -18.98 22.63 -2.70
C ALA A 215 -17.76 22.87 -3.61
N GLU A 216 -16.63 23.27 -3.04
CA GLU A 216 -15.38 23.57 -3.76
C GLU A 216 -14.35 22.43 -3.61
N MET A 217 -14.77 21.29 -3.05
CA MET A 217 -13.90 20.15 -2.79
C MET A 217 -13.45 19.48 -4.08
N THR A 218 -12.19 19.67 -4.44
CA THR A 218 -11.59 18.99 -5.60
C THR A 218 -11.11 17.58 -5.23
N PRO A 219 -11.02 16.64 -6.20
CA PRO A 219 -10.43 15.32 -5.98
C PRO A 219 -8.99 15.39 -5.43
N GLU A 220 -8.23 16.41 -5.82
CA GLU A 220 -6.85 16.62 -5.37
C GLU A 220 -6.81 17.01 -3.89
N ILE A 221 -7.60 17.98 -3.46
CA ILE A 221 -7.68 18.42 -2.05
C ILE A 221 -8.13 17.24 -1.17
N ARG A 222 -9.14 16.48 -1.62
CA ARG A 222 -9.59 15.27 -0.92
C ARG A 222 -8.49 14.21 -0.83
N ARG A 223 -7.69 14.03 -1.89
CA ARG A 223 -6.55 13.12 -1.91
C ARG A 223 -5.46 13.53 -0.92
N GLN A 224 -5.16 14.82 -0.82
CA GLN A 224 -4.21 15.36 0.16
C GLN A 224 -4.70 15.10 1.58
N ALA A 225 -5.96 15.39 1.89
CA ALA A 225 -6.55 15.10 3.20
C ALA A 225 -6.54 13.60 3.53
N LYS A 226 -6.77 12.74 2.54
CA LYS A 226 -6.62 11.28 2.70
C LYS A 226 -5.19 10.91 3.07
N ALA A 227 -4.19 11.50 2.43
CA ALA A 227 -2.79 11.26 2.72
C ALA A 227 -2.41 11.76 4.13
N ILE A 228 -2.96 12.90 4.57
CA ILE A 228 -2.78 13.42 5.93
C ILE A 228 -3.44 12.48 6.94
N ASN A 229 -4.72 12.13 6.77
CA ASN A 229 -5.45 11.26 7.68
C ASN A 229 -4.70 9.94 7.94
N PHE A 230 -4.35 9.23 6.86
CA PHE A 230 -3.62 7.97 7.02
C PHE A 230 -2.18 8.20 7.47
N GLY A 231 -1.51 9.22 6.95
CA GLY A 231 -0.13 9.52 7.32
C GLY A 231 0.00 9.80 8.81
N VAL A 232 -0.82 10.67 9.37
CA VAL A 232 -0.76 11.05 10.80
C VAL A 232 -1.10 9.85 11.69
N ILE A 233 -2.13 9.08 11.36
CA ILE A 233 -2.53 7.87 12.10
C ILE A 233 -1.39 6.86 12.14
N TYR A 234 -0.67 6.70 11.03
CA TYR A 234 0.50 5.82 10.96
C TYR A 234 1.80 6.46 11.46
N GLY A 235 1.71 7.64 12.08
CA GLY A 235 2.84 8.33 12.69
C GLY A 235 3.84 8.88 11.69
N ILE A 236 3.37 9.36 10.54
CA ILE A 236 4.22 10.00 9.53
C ILE A 236 4.92 11.22 10.14
N SER A 237 6.19 11.41 9.83
CA SER A 237 6.91 12.64 10.18
C SER A 237 6.59 13.77 9.21
N GLY A 238 6.83 15.04 9.61
CA GLY A 238 6.72 16.18 8.71
C GLY A 238 7.57 16.04 7.45
N PHE A 239 8.74 15.38 7.54
CA PHE A 239 9.56 15.03 6.37
C PHE A 239 8.84 14.03 5.45
N GLY A 240 8.27 12.96 6.00
CA GLY A 240 7.55 11.96 5.21
C GLY A 240 6.30 12.53 4.55
N LEU A 241 5.55 13.39 5.25
CA LEU A 241 4.36 14.04 4.72
C LEU A 241 4.71 15.06 3.63
N ALA A 242 5.76 15.87 3.83
CA ALA A 242 6.27 16.82 2.85
C ALA A 242 6.62 16.14 1.52
N ARG A 243 7.33 15.02 1.59
CA ARG A 243 7.67 14.21 0.40
C ARG A 243 6.42 13.62 -0.28
N ASN A 244 5.46 13.15 0.50
CA ASN A 244 4.23 12.55 -0.03
C ASN A 244 3.35 13.58 -0.76
N LEU A 245 3.21 14.77 -0.17
CA LEU A 245 2.38 15.85 -0.71
C LEU A 245 3.14 16.78 -1.67
N ARG A 246 4.48 16.66 -1.75
CA ARG A 246 5.37 17.56 -2.52
C ARG A 246 5.24 19.03 -2.09
N ILE A 247 5.24 19.25 -0.78
CA ILE A 247 5.15 20.58 -0.13
C ILE A 247 6.38 20.81 0.77
N PRO A 248 6.65 22.06 1.17
CA PRO A 248 7.70 22.38 2.14
C PRO A 248 7.51 21.63 3.47
N ARG A 249 8.61 21.22 4.12
CA ARG A 249 8.58 20.50 5.40
C ARG A 249 7.88 21.29 6.50
N SER A 250 8.05 22.62 6.52
CA SER A 250 7.38 23.52 7.49
C SER A 250 5.86 23.47 7.33
N GLU A 251 5.37 23.45 6.12
CA GLU A 251 3.94 23.35 5.80
C GLU A 251 3.38 21.99 6.19
N ALA A 252 4.11 20.90 5.85
CA ALA A 252 3.72 19.55 6.25
C ALA A 252 3.66 19.40 7.78
N GLN A 253 4.61 20.00 8.52
CA GLN A 253 4.60 19.99 9.98
C GLN A 253 3.41 20.78 10.53
N ALA A 254 3.11 21.95 9.97
CA ALA A 254 1.94 22.74 10.33
C ALA A 254 0.61 21.99 10.11
N PHE A 255 0.52 21.15 9.07
CA PHE A 255 -0.64 20.27 8.88
C PHE A 255 -0.76 19.23 9.99
N ILE A 256 0.34 18.59 10.38
CA ILE A 256 0.34 17.60 11.48
C ILE A 256 -0.09 18.27 12.79
N ASP A 257 0.45 19.44 13.09
CA ASP A 257 0.16 20.18 14.32
C ASP A 257 -1.32 20.56 14.39
N ARG A 258 -1.89 21.16 13.32
CA ARG A 258 -3.32 21.47 13.21
C ARG A 258 -4.21 20.22 13.31
N TYR A 259 -3.76 19.11 12.76
CA TYR A 259 -4.50 17.84 12.85
C TYR A 259 -4.63 17.38 14.29
N PHE A 260 -3.54 17.45 15.08
CA PHE A 260 -3.57 17.12 16.51
C PHE A 260 -4.33 18.15 17.35
N GLU A 261 -4.30 19.43 16.99
CA GLU A 261 -5.14 20.46 17.64
C GLU A 261 -6.63 20.16 17.42
N ARG A 262 -6.99 19.73 16.22
CA ARG A 262 -8.37 19.39 15.88
C ARG A 262 -8.83 18.07 16.51
N PHE A 263 -7.92 17.09 16.60
CA PHE A 263 -8.19 15.75 17.11
C PHE A 263 -7.21 15.39 18.25
N PRO A 264 -7.27 16.06 19.41
CA PRO A 264 -6.30 15.86 20.49
C PRO A 264 -6.28 14.42 21.01
N GLY A 265 -7.43 13.75 21.03
CA GLY A 265 -7.53 12.35 21.44
C GLY A 265 -6.67 11.39 20.61
N ILE A 266 -6.31 11.74 19.36
CA ILE A 266 -5.40 10.92 18.56
C ILE A 266 -4.00 10.98 19.15
N LYS A 267 -3.52 12.17 19.52
CA LYS A 267 -2.21 12.34 20.15
C LYS A 267 -2.14 11.64 21.49
N GLU A 268 -3.17 11.80 22.31
CA GLU A 268 -3.29 11.12 23.61
C GLU A 268 -3.23 9.61 23.45
N TYR A 269 -3.99 9.05 22.52
CA TYR A 269 -3.95 7.63 22.17
C TYR A 269 -2.54 7.17 21.78
N MET A 270 -1.84 7.93 20.93
CA MET A 270 -0.49 7.59 20.50
C MET A 270 0.50 7.57 21.67
N ASP A 271 0.47 8.60 22.51
CA ASP A 271 1.38 8.75 23.64
C ASP A 271 1.12 7.66 24.70
N GLU A 272 -0.14 7.38 24.99
CA GLU A 272 -0.54 6.31 25.92
C GLU A 272 -0.17 4.91 25.39
N THR A 273 -0.40 4.66 24.10
CA THR A 273 -0.04 3.37 23.49
C THR A 273 1.46 3.14 23.56
N VAL A 274 2.29 4.15 23.27
CA VAL A 274 3.75 4.03 23.35
C VAL A 274 4.19 3.83 24.80
N ARG A 275 3.60 4.56 25.76
CA ARG A 275 3.88 4.39 27.19
C ARG A 275 3.57 2.96 27.64
N PHE A 276 2.37 2.48 27.36
CA PHE A 276 1.94 1.12 27.69
C PHE A 276 2.84 0.05 27.05
N ALA A 277 3.16 0.23 25.75
CA ALA A 277 4.04 -0.70 25.03
C ALA A 277 5.44 -0.77 25.66
N ARG A 278 5.99 0.36 26.10
CA ARG A 278 7.30 0.42 26.79
C ARG A 278 7.30 -0.27 28.15
N GLU A 279 6.19 -0.16 28.87
CA GLU A 279 6.04 -0.78 30.18
C GLU A 279 5.81 -2.29 30.09
N LYS A 280 4.97 -2.71 29.15
CA LYS A 280 4.48 -4.09 29.06
C LYS A 280 5.16 -4.94 27.96
N ASN A 281 5.86 -4.33 26.99
CA ASN A 281 6.41 -4.96 25.77
C ASN A 281 5.36 -5.59 24.85
N TYR A 282 4.11 -5.19 24.98
CA TYR A 282 3.02 -5.54 24.07
C TYR A 282 1.95 -4.46 24.05
N VAL A 283 1.07 -4.54 23.06
CA VAL A 283 -0.20 -3.80 22.98
C VAL A 283 -1.37 -4.78 22.80
N LYS A 284 -2.61 -4.31 22.93
CA LYS A 284 -3.80 -5.14 22.78
C LYS A 284 -4.78 -4.53 21.78
N THR A 285 -5.50 -5.41 21.08
CA THR A 285 -6.67 -5.03 20.29
C THR A 285 -7.87 -4.80 21.18
N LEU A 286 -8.98 -4.26 20.65
CA LEU A 286 -10.26 -4.13 21.33
C LEU A 286 -10.83 -5.49 21.78
N PHE A 287 -10.47 -6.57 21.12
CA PHE A 287 -10.91 -7.93 21.46
C PHE A 287 -9.94 -8.68 22.37
N GLY A 288 -8.88 -8.00 22.83
CA GLY A 288 -7.91 -8.56 23.79
C GLY A 288 -6.76 -9.35 23.15
N SER A 289 -6.68 -9.42 21.82
CA SER A 289 -5.52 -10.04 21.15
C SER A 289 -4.23 -9.31 21.50
N VAL A 290 -3.20 -10.04 21.94
CA VAL A 290 -1.90 -9.49 22.36
C VAL A 290 -0.96 -9.42 21.16
N ILE A 291 -0.35 -8.25 20.97
CA ILE A 291 0.63 -7.99 19.92
C ILE A 291 1.94 -7.55 20.58
N HIS A 292 2.96 -8.38 20.51
CA HIS A 292 4.26 -8.12 21.12
C HIS A 292 5.02 -7.01 20.39
N THR A 293 5.68 -6.13 21.17
CA THR A 293 6.45 -4.98 20.68
C THR A 293 7.89 -5.01 21.21
N PRO A 294 8.68 -6.06 20.89
CA PRO A 294 10.00 -6.27 21.50
C PRO A 294 10.98 -5.13 21.21
N GLU A 295 10.82 -4.43 20.08
CA GLU A 295 11.71 -3.35 19.64
C GLU A 295 11.29 -1.97 20.15
N ILE A 296 10.26 -1.85 21.00
CA ILE A 296 9.70 -0.55 21.43
C ILE A 296 10.73 0.34 22.11
N ASN A 297 11.74 -0.25 22.76
CA ASN A 297 12.83 0.44 23.43
C ASN A 297 14.09 0.57 22.58
N ALA A 298 14.04 0.21 21.28
CA ALA A 298 15.17 0.37 20.35
C ALA A 298 15.62 1.83 20.29
N LYS A 299 16.94 2.02 20.14
CA LYS A 299 17.57 3.34 19.97
C LYS A 299 18.01 3.54 18.52
N GLY A 300 18.28 4.80 18.16
CA GLY A 300 18.79 5.14 16.82
C GLY A 300 17.69 5.10 15.73
N PRO A 301 18.05 4.78 14.48
CA PRO A 301 17.13 4.87 13.33
C PRO A 301 15.86 4.05 13.46
N ASN A 302 15.91 2.91 14.16
CA ASN A 302 14.79 1.99 14.33
C ASN A 302 13.77 2.45 15.40
N ALA A 303 14.14 3.39 16.27
CA ALA A 303 13.24 3.86 17.34
C ALA A 303 11.93 4.44 16.81
N GLY A 304 11.99 5.20 15.72
CA GLY A 304 10.81 5.78 15.08
C GLY A 304 9.90 4.70 14.46
N PHE A 305 10.50 3.70 13.85
CA PHE A 305 9.74 2.56 13.27
C PHE A 305 9.03 1.76 14.35
N ALA A 306 9.72 1.41 15.43
CA ALA A 306 9.17 0.64 16.55
C ALA A 306 7.97 1.36 17.22
N LYS A 307 8.08 2.69 17.41
CA LYS A 307 6.96 3.49 17.93
C LYS A 307 5.74 3.45 17.00
N ARG A 308 5.95 3.67 15.69
CA ARG A 308 4.87 3.61 14.70
C ARG A 308 4.22 2.23 14.66
N ALA A 309 5.01 1.17 14.68
CA ALA A 309 4.50 -0.19 14.72
C ALA A 309 3.61 -0.45 15.95
N ALA A 310 4.01 0.02 17.12
CA ALA A 310 3.24 -0.10 18.35
C ALA A 310 1.92 0.69 18.31
N ILE A 311 1.94 1.92 17.78
CA ILE A 311 0.74 2.77 17.65
C ILE A 311 -0.28 2.13 16.67
N ASN A 312 0.20 1.55 15.57
CA ASN A 312 -0.65 0.97 14.54
C ASN A 312 -1.21 -0.40 14.91
N ALA A 313 -0.50 -1.15 15.73
CA ALA A 313 -0.84 -2.53 16.03
C ALA A 313 -2.25 -2.72 16.66
N PRO A 314 -2.72 -1.92 17.63
CA PRO A 314 -4.09 -2.05 18.15
C PRO A 314 -5.15 -1.81 17.08
N ILE A 315 -4.95 -0.85 16.19
CA ILE A 315 -5.90 -0.48 15.13
C ILE A 315 -5.96 -1.58 14.07
N GLN A 316 -4.80 -1.94 13.50
CA GLN A 316 -4.70 -2.96 12.47
C GLN A 316 -5.10 -4.34 12.99
N GLY A 317 -4.71 -4.67 14.22
CA GLY A 317 -5.06 -5.92 14.86
C GLY A 317 -6.55 -6.03 15.15
N THR A 318 -7.19 -4.94 15.59
CA THR A 318 -8.66 -4.91 15.78
C THR A 318 -9.38 -5.10 14.43
N ALA A 319 -8.89 -4.47 13.35
CA ALA A 319 -9.44 -4.69 12.01
C ALA A 319 -9.30 -6.15 11.57
N ALA A 320 -8.14 -6.78 11.84
CA ALA A 320 -7.93 -8.20 11.57
C ALA A 320 -8.88 -9.10 12.38
N ASP A 321 -9.08 -8.81 13.67
CA ASP A 321 -10.02 -9.53 14.53
C ASP A 321 -11.47 -9.44 13.99
N ILE A 322 -11.90 -8.27 13.51
CA ILE A 322 -13.22 -8.06 12.91
C ILE A 322 -13.37 -8.92 11.65
N ILE A 323 -12.40 -8.86 10.72
CA ILE A 323 -12.44 -9.62 9.47
C ILE A 323 -12.46 -11.13 9.76
N ARG A 324 -11.62 -11.62 10.66
CA ARG A 324 -11.60 -13.04 11.06
C ARG A 324 -12.94 -13.51 11.61
N ARG A 325 -13.60 -12.69 12.42
CA ARG A 325 -14.95 -12.96 12.95
C ARG A 325 -16.00 -12.96 11.87
N ALA A 326 -15.92 -12.03 10.90
CA ALA A 326 -16.81 -12.02 9.74
C ALA A 326 -16.66 -13.30 8.91
N MET A 327 -15.42 -13.69 8.58
CA MET A 327 -15.13 -14.94 7.83
C MET A 327 -15.68 -16.20 8.50
N ILE A 328 -15.68 -16.27 9.84
CA ILE A 328 -16.22 -17.40 10.58
C ILE A 328 -17.76 -17.44 10.51
N ARG A 329 -18.40 -16.27 10.38
CA ARG A 329 -19.86 -16.15 10.38
C ARG A 329 -20.50 -16.27 9.00
N MET A 330 -19.73 -16.07 7.95
CA MET A 330 -20.16 -16.29 6.56
C MET A 330 -20.20 -17.76 6.20
#